data_36f8c190c29d9fac38f2cedd84a93145
#
_entry.id   36f8c190c29d9fac38f2cedd84a93145
#
_cell.length_a   1.000
_cell.length_b   1.000
_cell.length_c   1.000
_cell.angle_alpha   90.00
_cell.angle_beta   90.00
_cell.angle_gamma   90.00
#
_symmetry.space_group_name_H-M   'P 1'
#
loop_
_entity.id
_entity.type
_entity.pdbx_description
1 polymer ?
#
loop_
_entity_poly.entity_id
_entity_poly.type
_entity_poly.pdbx_seq_one_letter_code
_entity_poly.pdbx_strand_id
1 'polypeptide(L)'
;DVAPGKKNAKTGEDKPYRKWCAENTLCLNPYNDLGKGTAASGDLPEWTNTDAPGIVTPTARTLSHLYREYTAIRRLCHDAIHARALRGAGKKNAPGNPSSPPSPAAIQAIETVKLACRAGWALLPKIARLVNDHFGARLPDGKYTLKTVWYTGGNPAEGLAAPFAESTNWPLRGLFWLSKSLPPERHLNTL
;
A
#
# COMPACT_ATOMS: atom_id res chain seq x y z
N ASP A 1 -19.61 35.03 -4.83
CA ASP A 1 -20.41 33.94 -4.20
C ASP A 1 -19.88 32.60 -4.67
N VAL A 2 -18.96 32.05 -3.89
CA VAL A 2 -18.44 30.68 -4.10
C VAL A 2 -19.34 29.77 -3.28
N ALA A 3 -20.11 28.92 -3.97
CA ALA A 3 -20.95 27.93 -3.35
C ALA A 3 -20.14 27.00 -2.44
N PRO A 4 -20.58 26.70 -1.20
CA PRO A 4 -19.88 25.80 -0.31
C PRO A 4 -19.83 24.40 -0.90
N GLY A 5 -18.63 23.89 -1.07
CA GLY A 5 -18.37 22.55 -1.62
C GLY A 5 -19.21 21.50 -0.90
N LYS A 6 -19.92 20.66 -1.66
CA LYS A 6 -20.69 19.54 -1.18
C LYS A 6 -19.81 18.66 -0.29
N LYS A 7 -20.07 18.69 1.01
CA LYS A 7 -19.53 17.70 1.97
C LYS A 7 -19.99 16.33 1.47
N ASN A 8 -19.09 15.53 0.96
CA ASN A 8 -19.35 14.14 0.60
C ASN A 8 -19.92 13.46 1.85
N ALA A 9 -21.20 13.11 1.80
CA ALA A 9 -21.89 12.36 2.83
C ALA A 9 -21.14 11.05 3.03
N LYS A 10 -20.41 10.95 4.14
CA LYS A 10 -19.73 9.72 4.57
C LYS A 10 -20.81 8.70 4.90
N THR A 11 -21.14 7.84 3.96
CA THR A 11 -22.12 6.76 4.13
C THR A 11 -21.66 5.87 5.28
N GLY A 12 -22.61 5.44 6.12
CA GLY A 12 -22.33 4.62 7.32
C GLY A 12 -21.62 3.29 7.05
N GLU A 13 -21.61 2.84 5.80
CA GLU A 13 -20.94 1.63 5.32
C GLU A 13 -19.42 1.66 5.42
N ASP A 14 -18.79 2.84 5.45
CA ASP A 14 -17.34 2.96 5.52
C ASP A 14 -16.75 2.88 6.93
N LYS A 15 -17.58 2.93 7.98
CA LYS A 15 -17.09 2.89 9.36
C LYS A 15 -16.32 1.61 9.73
N PRO A 16 -16.82 0.38 9.41
CA PRO A 16 -16.10 -0.86 9.70
C PRO A 16 -14.75 -0.93 8.98
N TYR A 17 -14.72 -0.52 7.71
CA TYR A 17 -13.50 -0.50 6.92
C TYR A 17 -12.45 0.47 7.49
N ARG A 18 -12.86 1.68 7.86
CA ARG A 18 -11.94 2.66 8.47
C ARG A 18 -11.39 2.19 9.80
N LYS A 19 -12.25 1.60 10.63
CA LYS A 19 -11.85 1.00 11.90
C LYS A 19 -10.80 -0.09 11.65
N TRP A 20 -11.04 -1.00 10.71
CA TRP A 20 -10.10 -2.04 10.34
C TRP A 20 -8.77 -1.46 9.82
N CYS A 21 -8.78 -0.43 8.99
CA CYS A 21 -7.56 0.24 8.53
C CYS A 21 -6.75 0.83 9.69
N ALA A 22 -7.42 1.50 10.62
CA ALA A 22 -6.76 2.10 11.78
C ALA A 22 -6.18 1.03 12.73
N GLU A 23 -6.93 -0.03 13.00
CA GLU A 23 -6.49 -1.14 13.88
C GLU A 23 -5.30 -1.93 13.31
N ASN A 24 -5.16 -1.95 11.99
CA ASN A 24 -4.08 -2.66 11.31
C ASN A 24 -2.98 -1.74 10.78
N THR A 25 -2.96 -0.46 11.19
CA THR A 25 -1.97 0.54 10.76
C THR A 25 -1.83 0.64 9.23
N LEU A 26 -2.97 0.61 8.52
CA LEU A 26 -3.01 0.61 7.05
C LEU A 26 -3.38 1.98 6.44
N CYS A 27 -3.57 3.01 7.27
CA CYS A 27 -3.90 4.34 6.77
C CYS A 27 -2.67 5.01 6.16
N LEU A 28 -2.83 5.68 5.03
CA LEU A 28 -1.76 6.46 4.38
C LEU A 28 -1.64 7.84 5.05
N ASN A 29 -1.12 7.84 6.26
CA ASN A 29 -0.99 9.00 7.12
C ASN A 29 0.29 8.88 7.96
N PRO A 30 1.21 9.87 7.96
CA PRO A 30 2.43 9.81 8.75
C PRO A 30 2.18 9.73 10.27
N TYR A 31 0.98 10.07 10.73
CA TYR A 31 0.59 9.96 12.14
C TYR A 31 -0.06 8.62 12.49
N ASN A 32 -0.15 7.69 11.54
CA ASN A 32 -0.82 6.40 11.73
C ASN A 32 -0.21 5.59 12.89
N ASP A 33 1.11 5.69 13.09
CA ASP A 33 1.84 5.00 14.14
C ASP A 33 1.73 5.67 15.52
N LEU A 34 1.23 6.90 15.58
CA LEU A 34 1.07 7.64 16.83
C LEU A 34 -0.18 7.26 17.62
N GLY A 35 -0.95 6.28 17.16
CA GLY A 35 -2.03 5.64 17.90
C GLY A 35 -3.38 6.32 17.79
N LYS A 36 -4.12 6.43 18.90
CA LYS A 36 -5.58 6.56 18.98
C LYS A 36 -6.18 7.92 18.63
N GLY A 37 -5.42 8.88 18.10
CA GLY A 37 -5.92 10.21 17.74
C GLY A 37 -6.74 10.23 16.44
N THR A 38 -7.70 11.16 16.35
CA THR A 38 -8.48 11.36 15.12
C THR A 38 -7.62 11.73 13.91
N ALA A 39 -6.46 12.36 14.13
CA ALA A 39 -5.48 12.66 13.09
C ALA A 39 -4.81 11.41 12.49
N ALA A 40 -4.68 10.33 13.29
CA ALA A 40 -4.05 9.08 12.87
C ALA A 40 -5.02 8.11 12.19
N SER A 41 -6.34 8.30 12.33
CA SER A 41 -7.37 7.32 11.98
C SER A 41 -7.93 7.45 10.56
N GLY A 42 -7.28 8.16 9.68
CA GLY A 42 -7.73 8.32 8.29
C GLY A 42 -6.58 8.53 7.33
N ASP A 43 -6.84 8.27 6.05
CA ASP A 43 -5.91 8.62 4.99
C ASP A 43 -5.81 10.15 4.86
N LEU A 44 -4.62 10.65 4.53
CA LEU A 44 -4.48 12.03 4.10
C LEU A 44 -5.23 12.23 2.77
N PRO A 45 -5.80 13.43 2.54
CA PRO A 45 -6.36 13.74 1.23
C PRO A 45 -5.29 13.61 0.14
N GLU A 46 -5.72 13.23 -1.06
CA GLU A 46 -4.84 13.16 -2.23
C GLU A 46 -3.97 14.42 -2.33
N TRP A 47 -2.70 14.22 -2.66
CA TRP A 47 -1.72 15.28 -2.85
C TRP A 47 -2.21 16.29 -3.90
N THR A 48 -2.81 17.36 -3.45
CA THR A 48 -3.02 18.53 -4.26
C THR A 48 -1.73 19.36 -4.18
N ASN A 49 -1.10 19.59 -5.31
CA ASN A 49 0.08 20.44 -5.37
C ASN A 49 -0.35 21.87 -5.01
N THR A 50 -0.14 22.25 -3.74
CA THR A 50 -0.58 23.55 -3.20
C THR A 50 0.25 24.72 -3.74
N ASP A 51 1.42 24.43 -4.34
CA ASP A 51 2.37 25.46 -4.75
C ASP A 51 2.08 26.10 -6.11
N ALA A 52 1.24 25.47 -6.92
CA ALA A 52 0.74 26.05 -8.18
C ALA A 52 -0.61 25.44 -8.58
N PRO A 53 -1.72 26.16 -8.44
CA PRO A 53 -3.03 25.67 -8.86
C PRO A 53 -3.00 25.33 -10.36
N GLY A 54 -3.18 24.03 -10.66
CA GLY A 54 -3.29 23.53 -12.04
C GLY A 54 -2.04 22.81 -12.61
N ILE A 55 -0.88 22.83 -11.94
CA ILE A 55 0.31 22.10 -12.39
C ILE A 55 0.50 20.85 -11.56
N VAL A 56 0.09 19.70 -12.09
CA VAL A 56 0.37 18.39 -11.46
C VAL A 56 1.72 17.89 -11.97
N THR A 57 2.72 17.83 -11.09
CA THR A 57 4.03 17.27 -11.45
C THR A 57 3.92 15.79 -11.83
N PRO A 58 4.80 15.25 -12.69
CA PRO A 58 4.84 13.81 -12.99
C PRO A 58 4.91 12.94 -11.73
N THR A 59 5.70 13.36 -10.75
CA THR A 59 5.84 12.68 -9.44
C THR A 59 4.53 12.66 -8.68
N ALA A 60 3.82 13.79 -8.57
CA ALA A 60 2.52 13.86 -7.89
C ALA A 60 1.48 12.97 -8.57
N ARG A 61 1.51 12.90 -9.90
CA ARG A 61 0.63 12.00 -10.66
C ARG A 61 0.93 10.53 -10.34
N THR A 62 2.20 10.14 -10.34
CA THR A 62 2.62 8.77 -10.00
C THR A 62 2.23 8.41 -8.56
N LEU A 63 2.45 9.32 -7.60
CA LEU A 63 2.01 9.13 -6.23
C LEU A 63 0.50 8.95 -6.10
N SER A 64 -0.30 9.77 -6.80
CA SER A 64 -1.76 9.62 -6.81
C SER A 64 -2.21 8.27 -7.38
N HIS A 65 -1.53 7.76 -8.42
CA HIS A 65 -1.81 6.43 -8.94
C HIS A 65 -1.48 5.33 -7.92
N LEU A 66 -0.30 5.37 -7.31
CA LEU A 66 0.09 4.42 -6.27
C LEU A 66 -0.87 4.44 -5.08
N TYR A 67 -1.30 5.63 -4.66
CA TYR A 67 -2.30 5.80 -3.62
C TYR A 67 -3.61 5.10 -3.96
N ARG A 68 -4.14 5.33 -5.16
CA ARG A 68 -5.40 4.73 -5.62
C ARG A 68 -5.30 3.20 -5.72
N GLU A 69 -4.21 2.70 -6.28
CA GLU A 69 -3.97 1.26 -6.35
C GLU A 69 -3.89 0.64 -4.95
N TYR A 70 -3.11 1.22 -4.04
CA TYR A 70 -3.00 0.73 -2.67
C TYR A 70 -4.35 0.73 -1.94
N THR A 71 -5.12 1.80 -2.05
CA THR A 71 -6.44 1.88 -1.40
C THR A 71 -7.43 0.86 -1.97
N ALA A 72 -7.38 0.60 -3.27
CA ALA A 72 -8.19 -0.45 -3.92
C ALA A 72 -7.79 -1.85 -3.44
N ILE A 73 -6.49 -2.14 -3.36
CA ILE A 73 -5.96 -3.42 -2.86
C ILE A 73 -6.36 -3.64 -1.40
N ARG A 74 -6.18 -2.63 -0.57
CA ARG A 74 -6.56 -2.66 0.84
C ARG A 74 -8.06 -2.91 1.01
N ARG A 75 -8.92 -2.28 0.20
CA ARG A 75 -10.37 -2.50 0.21
C ARG A 75 -10.72 -3.92 -0.21
N LEU A 76 -10.10 -4.42 -1.27
CA LEU A 76 -10.30 -5.79 -1.74
C LEU A 76 -9.95 -6.82 -0.65
N CYS A 77 -8.85 -6.60 0.06
CA CYS A 77 -8.42 -7.45 1.18
C CYS A 77 -9.44 -7.43 2.33
N HIS A 78 -9.86 -6.23 2.75
CA HIS A 78 -10.89 -6.05 3.77
C HIS A 78 -12.18 -6.79 3.43
N ASP A 79 -12.70 -6.58 2.23
CA ASP A 79 -13.99 -7.14 1.81
C ASP A 79 -13.93 -8.68 1.74
N ALA A 80 -12.81 -9.23 1.29
CA ALA A 80 -12.60 -10.68 1.27
C ALA A 80 -12.55 -11.30 2.68
N ILE A 81 -11.85 -10.65 3.63
CA ILE A 81 -11.76 -11.09 5.01
C ILE A 81 -13.13 -11.03 5.69
N HIS A 82 -13.86 -9.93 5.51
CA HIS A 82 -15.18 -9.74 6.15
C HIS A 82 -16.27 -10.59 5.51
N ALA A 83 -16.25 -10.82 4.20
CA ALA A 83 -17.16 -11.76 3.54
C ALA A 83 -17.04 -13.18 4.12
N ARG A 84 -15.84 -13.61 4.48
CA ARG A 84 -15.59 -14.90 5.13
C ARG A 84 -16.13 -14.91 6.57
N ALA A 85 -15.89 -13.85 7.35
CA ALA A 85 -16.35 -13.74 8.73
C ALA A 85 -17.87 -13.75 8.83
N LEU A 86 -18.58 -13.00 7.97
CA LEU A 86 -20.04 -12.96 7.94
C LEU A 86 -20.67 -14.31 7.58
N ARG A 87 -20.07 -15.08 6.69
CA ARG A 87 -20.57 -16.42 6.31
C ARG A 87 -20.28 -17.50 7.35
N GLY A 88 -19.22 -17.34 8.13
CA GLY A 88 -18.93 -18.22 9.26
C GLY A 88 -19.82 -17.98 10.48
N ALA A 89 -20.23 -16.73 10.71
CA ALA A 89 -21.08 -16.37 11.86
C ALA A 89 -22.53 -16.85 11.75
N GLY A 90 -23.03 -17.13 10.53
CA GLY A 90 -24.39 -17.62 10.29
C GLY A 90 -24.62 -19.09 10.67
N LYS A 91 -23.59 -19.86 10.93
CA LYS A 91 -23.67 -21.25 11.41
C LYS A 91 -23.16 -21.34 12.85
N LYS A 92 -23.91 -20.77 13.79
CA LYS A 92 -23.80 -21.15 15.20
C LYS A 92 -24.21 -22.62 15.27
N ASN A 93 -23.32 -23.50 15.69
CA ASN A 93 -23.56 -24.89 16.12
C ASN A 93 -23.11 -26.05 15.23
N ALA A 94 -21.96 -25.95 14.57
CA ALA A 94 -21.20 -27.18 14.41
C ALA A 94 -19.71 -26.84 14.58
N PRO A 95 -18.98 -27.47 15.54
CA PRO A 95 -17.54 -27.53 15.45
C PRO A 95 -17.25 -28.10 14.06
N GLY A 96 -16.71 -27.28 13.16
CA GLY A 96 -16.49 -27.69 11.78
C GLY A 96 -15.62 -28.94 11.82
N ASN A 97 -16.13 -30.04 11.31
CA ASN A 97 -15.34 -31.25 11.13
C ASN A 97 -14.11 -30.81 10.30
N PRO A 98 -12.88 -30.90 10.85
CA PRO A 98 -11.66 -30.47 10.13
C PRO A 98 -11.45 -31.20 8.80
N SER A 99 -12.18 -32.29 8.57
CA SER A 99 -12.18 -33.08 7.36
C SER A 99 -13.17 -32.59 6.28
N SER A 100 -13.99 -31.57 6.55
CA SER A 100 -14.93 -31.04 5.55
C SER A 100 -14.21 -30.11 4.57
N PRO A 101 -14.41 -30.27 3.25
CA PRO A 101 -13.82 -29.36 2.27
C PRO A 101 -14.34 -27.93 2.49
N PRO A 102 -13.49 -26.91 2.24
CA PRO A 102 -13.91 -25.52 2.40
C PRO A 102 -15.06 -25.19 1.44
N SER A 103 -16.02 -24.37 1.87
CA SER A 103 -17.12 -23.95 1.03
C SER A 103 -16.60 -23.14 -0.19
N PRO A 104 -17.30 -23.16 -1.33
CA PRO A 104 -16.92 -22.36 -2.50
C PRO A 104 -16.67 -20.88 -2.17
N ALA A 105 -17.47 -20.34 -1.26
CA ALA A 105 -17.30 -18.97 -0.78
C ALA A 105 -16.04 -18.74 0.08
N ALA A 106 -15.61 -19.74 0.83
CA ALA A 106 -14.35 -19.66 1.56
C ALA A 106 -13.16 -19.74 0.62
N ILE A 107 -13.23 -20.59 -0.40
CA ILE A 107 -12.22 -20.67 -1.46
C ILE A 107 -12.12 -19.32 -2.18
N GLN A 108 -13.24 -18.76 -2.61
CA GLN A 108 -13.25 -17.45 -3.27
C GLN A 108 -12.62 -16.33 -2.41
N ALA A 109 -12.94 -16.29 -1.11
CA ALA A 109 -12.36 -15.30 -0.21
C ALA A 109 -10.83 -15.47 -0.09
N ILE A 110 -10.34 -16.71 0.01
CA ILE A 110 -8.89 -17.01 0.05
C ILE A 110 -8.22 -16.56 -1.24
N GLU A 111 -8.76 -16.92 -2.41
CA GLU A 111 -8.18 -16.52 -3.69
C GLU A 111 -8.22 -15.00 -3.89
N THR A 112 -9.25 -14.32 -3.39
CA THR A 112 -9.32 -12.86 -3.42
C THR A 112 -8.22 -12.22 -2.54
N VAL A 113 -7.95 -12.76 -1.36
CA VAL A 113 -6.83 -12.28 -0.51
C VAL A 113 -5.49 -12.53 -1.20
N LYS A 114 -5.28 -13.70 -1.82
CA LYS A 114 -4.07 -13.97 -2.59
C LYS A 114 -3.89 -12.99 -3.74
N LEU A 115 -4.98 -12.67 -4.46
CA LEU A 115 -4.96 -11.67 -5.53
C LEU A 115 -4.59 -10.28 -4.99
N ALA A 116 -5.17 -9.87 -3.87
CA ALA A 116 -4.83 -8.61 -3.22
C ALA A 116 -3.35 -8.56 -2.81
N CYS A 117 -2.81 -9.65 -2.26
CA CYS A 117 -1.38 -9.75 -1.94
C CYS A 117 -0.50 -9.62 -3.19
N ARG A 118 -0.82 -10.34 -4.28
CA ARG A 118 -0.08 -10.22 -5.56
C ARG A 118 -0.13 -8.81 -6.11
N ALA A 119 -1.29 -8.14 -6.07
CA ALA A 119 -1.43 -6.75 -6.47
C ALA A 119 -0.61 -5.81 -5.59
N GLY A 120 -0.53 -6.06 -4.27
CA GLY A 120 0.34 -5.33 -3.34
C GLY A 120 1.82 -5.46 -3.72
N TRP A 121 2.28 -6.67 -4.03
CA TRP A 121 3.64 -6.90 -4.53
C TRP A 121 3.93 -6.17 -5.84
N ALA A 122 2.94 -6.05 -6.73
CA ALA A 122 3.08 -5.32 -8.00
C ALA A 122 3.26 -3.80 -7.81
N LEU A 123 3.04 -3.25 -6.61
CA LEU A 123 3.38 -1.86 -6.29
C LEU A 123 4.88 -1.64 -6.12
N LEU A 124 5.64 -2.64 -5.69
CA LEU A 124 7.07 -2.49 -5.37
C LEU A 124 7.92 -2.01 -6.55
N PRO A 125 7.79 -2.57 -7.77
CA PRO A 125 8.49 -2.04 -8.95
C PRO A 125 8.09 -0.59 -9.28
N LYS A 126 6.83 -0.22 -9.08
CA LYS A 126 6.35 1.15 -9.31
C LYS A 126 6.92 2.13 -8.29
N ILE A 127 7.05 1.71 -7.03
CA ILE A 127 7.73 2.48 -5.97
C ILE A 127 9.21 2.62 -6.31
N ALA A 128 9.88 1.55 -6.76
CA ALA A 128 11.28 1.61 -7.19
C ALA A 128 11.48 2.62 -8.32
N ARG A 129 10.57 2.62 -9.31
CA ARG A 129 10.60 3.60 -10.39
C ARG A 129 10.43 5.02 -9.86
N LEU A 130 9.45 5.26 -8.99
CA LEU A 130 9.25 6.56 -8.36
C LEU A 130 10.50 7.04 -7.63
N VAL A 131 11.16 6.15 -6.87
CA VAL A 131 12.41 6.45 -6.16
C VAL A 131 13.52 6.81 -7.16
N ASN A 132 13.68 6.02 -8.23
CA ASN A 132 14.67 6.28 -9.27
C ASN A 132 14.48 7.64 -9.94
N ASP A 133 13.25 7.93 -10.32
CA ASP A 133 12.92 9.14 -11.11
C ASP A 133 12.95 10.40 -10.23
N HIS A 134 12.45 10.30 -8.99
CA HIS A 134 12.35 11.46 -8.10
C HIS A 134 13.69 11.86 -7.46
N PHE A 135 14.48 10.88 -7.03
CA PHE A 135 15.76 11.13 -6.35
C PHE A 135 16.97 11.13 -7.30
N GLY A 136 16.74 10.93 -8.61
CA GLY A 136 17.76 11.10 -9.62
C GLY A 136 18.84 10.03 -9.63
N ALA A 137 18.55 8.82 -9.18
CA ALA A 137 19.45 7.68 -9.29
C ALA A 137 19.77 7.34 -10.76
N ARG A 138 18.86 7.71 -11.69
CA ARG A 138 19.02 7.65 -13.16
C ARG A 138 19.44 6.28 -13.69
N LEU A 139 18.99 5.22 -13.02
CA LEU A 139 19.21 3.87 -13.50
C LEU A 139 18.31 3.58 -14.71
N PRO A 140 18.81 2.87 -15.74
CA PRO A 140 18.00 2.51 -16.90
C PRO A 140 16.82 1.59 -16.52
N ASP A 141 15.70 1.74 -17.23
CA ASP A 141 14.52 0.89 -17.01
C ASP A 141 14.88 -0.60 -17.11
N GLY A 142 14.32 -1.40 -16.20
CA GLY A 142 14.60 -2.84 -16.09
C GLY A 142 15.94 -3.22 -15.47
N LYS A 143 16.79 -2.24 -15.11
CA LYS A 143 18.09 -2.47 -14.46
C LYS A 143 18.05 -2.37 -12.94
N TYR A 144 16.89 -2.07 -12.36
CA TYR A 144 16.75 -1.90 -10.92
C TYR A 144 15.45 -2.51 -10.40
N THR A 145 15.48 -2.81 -9.11
CA THR A 145 14.33 -3.27 -8.32
C THR A 145 14.26 -2.42 -7.06
N LEU A 146 13.24 -2.60 -6.22
CA LEU A 146 13.20 -1.89 -4.94
C LEU A 146 14.39 -2.23 -4.04
N LYS A 147 15.07 -3.37 -4.25
CA LYS A 147 16.28 -3.74 -3.51
C LYS A 147 17.54 -3.05 -4.01
N THR A 148 17.61 -2.74 -5.28
CA THR A 148 18.85 -2.30 -5.93
C THR A 148 18.85 -0.83 -6.31
N VAL A 149 17.71 -0.17 -6.40
CA VAL A 149 17.59 1.25 -6.78
C VAL A 149 18.38 2.22 -5.89
N TRP A 150 18.75 1.79 -4.70
CA TRP A 150 19.49 2.58 -3.69
C TRP A 150 20.96 2.70 -3.96
N TYR A 151 21.50 1.86 -4.83
CA TYR A 151 22.94 1.72 -5.00
C TYR A 151 23.44 2.33 -6.29
N THR A 152 24.69 2.76 -6.29
CA THR A 152 25.38 3.23 -7.49
C THR A 152 25.34 2.16 -8.57
N GLY A 153 24.91 2.53 -9.78
CA GLY A 153 24.74 1.57 -10.87
C GLY A 153 23.74 0.44 -10.60
N GLY A 154 22.96 0.49 -9.51
CA GLY A 154 22.06 -0.59 -9.09
C GLY A 154 22.80 -1.79 -8.45
N ASN A 155 24.08 -1.63 -8.14
CA ASN A 155 24.95 -2.68 -7.62
C ASN A 155 25.27 -2.46 -6.12
N PRO A 156 24.82 -3.36 -5.21
CA PRO A 156 25.09 -3.22 -3.78
C PRO A 156 26.60 -3.16 -3.42
N ALA A 157 27.48 -3.73 -4.24
CA ALA A 157 28.93 -3.69 -4.00
C ALA A 157 29.55 -2.29 -4.18
N GLU A 158 28.88 -1.42 -4.94
CA GLU A 158 29.34 -0.05 -5.21
C GLU A 158 28.90 0.96 -4.14
N GLY A 159 28.18 0.52 -3.11
CA GLY A 159 27.68 1.36 -2.05
C GLY A 159 26.41 2.16 -2.44
N LEU A 160 25.90 2.94 -1.48
CA LEU A 160 24.72 3.77 -1.70
C LEU A 160 25.02 4.89 -2.70
N ALA A 161 24.07 5.13 -3.61
CA ALA A 161 24.15 6.30 -4.48
C ALA A 161 24.05 7.60 -3.66
N ALA A 162 24.77 8.64 -4.08
CA ALA A 162 24.92 9.90 -3.35
C ALA A 162 23.59 10.50 -2.85
N PRO A 163 22.50 10.54 -3.64
CA PRO A 163 21.23 11.10 -3.17
C PRO A 163 20.66 10.39 -1.94
N PHE A 164 20.99 9.11 -1.76
CA PHE A 164 20.50 8.31 -0.63
C PHE A 164 21.49 8.30 0.55
N ALA A 165 22.78 8.31 0.27
CA ALA A 165 23.81 8.33 1.31
C ALA A 165 23.74 9.61 2.16
N GLU A 166 23.49 10.74 1.54
CA GLU A 166 23.41 12.06 2.17
C GLU A 166 22.00 12.43 2.67
N SER A 167 21.01 11.60 2.36
CA SER A 167 19.62 11.92 2.69
C SER A 167 19.34 11.90 4.19
N THR A 168 18.76 12.99 4.69
CA THR A 168 18.21 13.10 6.06
C THR A 168 16.72 12.72 6.12
N ASN A 169 16.12 12.31 5.01
CA ASN A 169 14.72 11.95 4.90
C ASN A 169 14.44 10.59 5.59
N TRP A 170 13.86 10.63 6.80
CA TRP A 170 13.55 9.44 7.58
C TRP A 170 12.58 8.45 6.89
N PRO A 171 11.47 8.89 6.28
CA PRO A 171 10.62 8.00 5.47
C PRO A 171 11.38 7.26 4.37
N LEU A 172 12.28 7.94 3.68
CA LEU A 172 13.11 7.34 2.63
C LEU A 172 14.05 6.28 3.20
N ARG A 173 14.69 6.56 4.36
CA ARG A 173 15.50 5.58 5.08
C ARG A 173 14.67 4.37 5.53
N GLY A 174 13.47 4.59 6.03
CA GLY A 174 12.53 3.52 6.38
C GLY A 174 12.21 2.62 5.19
N LEU A 175 11.96 3.20 4.02
CA LEU A 175 11.72 2.46 2.78
C LEU A 175 12.97 1.65 2.33
N PHE A 176 14.17 2.19 2.50
CA PHE A 176 15.42 1.46 2.27
C PHE A 176 15.52 0.22 3.17
N TRP A 177 15.30 0.37 4.48
CA TRP A 177 15.36 -0.76 5.41
C TRP A 177 14.26 -1.79 5.12
N LEU A 178 13.06 -1.35 4.78
CA LEU A 178 11.99 -2.24 4.32
C LEU A 178 12.45 -3.06 3.10
N SER A 179 13.11 -2.41 2.14
CA SER A 179 13.60 -3.10 0.94
C SER A 179 14.61 -4.22 1.25
N LYS A 180 15.38 -4.07 2.32
CA LYS A 180 16.32 -5.11 2.81
C LYS A 180 15.60 -6.31 3.41
N SER A 181 14.47 -6.09 4.06
CA SER A 181 13.67 -7.13 4.71
C SER A 181 12.81 -7.93 3.74
N LEU A 182 12.65 -7.47 2.48
CA LEU A 182 11.87 -8.19 1.48
C LEU A 182 12.55 -9.52 1.11
N PRO A 183 11.78 -10.59 0.87
CA PRO A 183 12.31 -11.85 0.39
C PRO A 183 12.98 -11.67 -0.99
N PRO A 184 13.89 -12.57 -1.38
CA PRO A 184 14.43 -12.60 -2.75
C PRO A 184 13.32 -12.71 -3.79
N GLU A 185 13.43 -11.97 -4.90
CA GLU A 185 12.38 -11.88 -5.93
C GLU A 185 11.99 -13.23 -6.55
N ARG A 186 12.88 -14.23 -6.49
CA ARG A 186 12.62 -15.60 -7.00
C ARG A 186 11.42 -16.29 -6.33
N HIS A 187 11.06 -15.90 -5.11
CA HIS A 187 9.92 -16.49 -4.39
C HIS A 187 8.57 -15.86 -4.74
N LEU A 188 8.55 -14.78 -5.50
CA LEU A 188 7.32 -14.04 -5.81
C LEU A 188 6.59 -14.60 -7.03
N ASN A 189 7.28 -15.37 -7.88
CA ASN A 189 6.69 -15.96 -9.07
C ASN A 189 6.02 -17.34 -8.81
N THR A 190 6.10 -17.83 -7.57
CA THR A 190 5.58 -19.17 -7.18
C THR A 190 4.34 -19.08 -6.27
N LEU A 191 3.86 -17.89 -5.97
CA LEU A 191 2.60 -17.63 -5.26
C LEU A 191 1.47 -17.27 -6.23
#